data_e101781478140d833dd4d56fef8473e6
#
_entry.id   e101781478140d833dd4d56fef8473e6
#
_cell.length_a   1.000
_cell.length_b   1.000
_cell.length_c   1.000
_cell.angle_alpha   90.00
_cell.angle_beta   90.00
_cell.angle_gamma   90.00
#
_symmetry.space_group_name_H-M   'P 1'
#
loop_
_entity.id
_entity.type
_entity.pdbx_description
1 polymer ?
#
loop_
_entity_poly.entity_id
_entity_poly.type
_entity_poly.pdbx_seq_one_letter_code
_entity_poly.pdbx_strand_id
1 'polypeptide(L)'
;MRLKHFFIMLIMIVWSSVSMAATATLIADTKSGFILSSRNPNTKIFPASLTKVMTLYMAFEALEEGLLKMEDELPVSVKASRQPKSKMYLKAGTTITVEDAIMALIIKSANDAAVVLAEGLAPSEEEFAAMMTKTARELGMHNTTFKNASGLHHKDQITTAKDMAIMTIALINHHPKYYKLFSKKSFKFKFNGKTINSHNEIVRSYKGGEGLKTGFISAAGYNIISTAKRGDNRLVSVVLGYNSTRARDKKAVSLLNKGFKMIIKQKSLASKSGKDPKNNPLSKNALVAKPNKQSYLPIMAKSIQETKNIVLASAQTPTDDRVLGVAYLDIEDFTTTGQGDGAKTWAIQVGAFHSQKLALRVANEAVASLRLRDKSVKTPQAGEWYRSRIFGFESKKEADNACKKARSQKMQCMSIAPIS
;
A
#
# COMPACT_ATOMS: atom_id res chain seq x y z
N MET A 1 -26.08 -72.36 -17.26
CA MET A 1 -25.81 -71.48 -16.11
C MET A 1 -25.13 -70.18 -16.60
N ARG A 2 -25.85 -69.04 -16.63
CA ARG A 2 -25.31 -67.77 -17.09
C ARG A 2 -25.10 -66.92 -15.85
N LEU A 3 -23.83 -66.62 -15.49
CA LEU A 3 -23.42 -65.78 -14.40
C LEU A 3 -23.52 -64.34 -14.87
N LYS A 4 -24.47 -63.58 -14.31
CA LYS A 4 -24.62 -62.17 -14.59
C LYS A 4 -23.65 -61.41 -13.69
N HIS A 5 -22.67 -60.73 -14.27
CA HIS A 5 -21.77 -59.83 -13.59
C HIS A 5 -22.49 -58.52 -13.33
N PHE A 6 -22.74 -58.24 -12.06
CA PHE A 6 -23.27 -56.97 -11.59
C PHE A 6 -22.08 -55.99 -11.40
N PHE A 7 -21.92 -55.07 -12.34
CA PHE A 7 -20.93 -54.01 -12.24
C PHE A 7 -21.52 -52.87 -11.35
N ILE A 8 -21.09 -52.81 -10.08
CA ILE A 8 -21.43 -51.69 -9.20
C ILE A 8 -20.46 -50.58 -9.52
N MET A 9 -20.91 -49.59 -10.29
CA MET A 9 -20.20 -48.34 -10.56
C MET A 9 -20.29 -47.42 -9.33
N LEU A 10 -19.24 -47.43 -8.48
CA LEU A 10 -19.09 -46.54 -7.34
C LEU A 10 -18.82 -45.14 -7.84
N ILE A 11 -19.85 -44.29 -7.97
CA ILE A 11 -19.70 -42.86 -8.25
C ILE A 11 -19.16 -42.21 -6.99
N MET A 12 -17.85 -42.00 -6.94
CA MET A 12 -17.23 -41.08 -5.98
C MET A 12 -17.64 -39.64 -6.34
N ILE A 13 -18.66 -39.12 -5.68
CA ILE A 13 -18.98 -37.68 -5.69
C ILE A 13 -17.87 -37.05 -4.90
N VAL A 14 -16.85 -36.49 -5.59
CA VAL A 14 -15.87 -35.60 -5.02
C VAL A 14 -16.62 -34.28 -4.69
N TRP A 15 -17.11 -34.19 -3.48
CA TRP A 15 -17.56 -32.91 -2.94
C TRP A 15 -16.35 -31.99 -2.85
N SER A 16 -16.14 -31.20 -3.88
CA SER A 16 -15.27 -30.04 -3.80
C SER A 16 -15.88 -29.14 -2.72
N SER A 17 -15.38 -29.25 -1.50
CA SER A 17 -15.69 -28.30 -0.44
C SER A 17 -15.16 -26.94 -0.93
N VAL A 18 -16.06 -26.12 -1.49
CA VAL A 18 -15.79 -24.69 -1.68
C VAL A 18 -15.51 -24.15 -0.29
N SER A 19 -14.23 -24.04 0.05
CA SER A 19 -13.80 -23.40 1.29
C SER A 19 -14.28 -21.97 1.25
N MET A 20 -15.47 -21.73 1.77
CA MET A 20 -15.96 -20.37 1.96
C MET A 20 -14.99 -19.69 2.91
N ALA A 21 -14.40 -18.58 2.45
CA ALA A 21 -13.56 -17.75 3.29
C ALA A 21 -14.28 -17.48 4.62
N ALA A 22 -13.61 -17.77 5.73
CA ALA A 22 -14.20 -17.61 7.04
C ALA A 22 -14.60 -16.14 7.27
N THR A 23 -15.86 -15.88 7.63
CA THR A 23 -16.31 -14.51 7.88
C THR A 23 -15.95 -14.07 9.29
N ALA A 24 -15.47 -12.85 9.44
CA ALA A 24 -15.18 -12.22 10.72
C ALA A 24 -15.86 -10.86 10.83
N THR A 25 -16.37 -10.54 12.02
CA THR A 25 -17.00 -9.24 12.28
C THR A 25 -16.66 -8.72 13.66
N LEU A 26 -16.60 -7.38 13.78
CA LEU A 26 -16.39 -6.71 15.04
C LEU A 26 -17.06 -5.33 15.00
N ILE A 27 -17.60 -4.89 16.13
CA ILE A 27 -18.05 -3.51 16.38
C ILE A 27 -17.48 -3.05 17.71
N ALA A 28 -16.84 -1.88 17.73
CA ALA A 28 -16.26 -1.31 18.94
C ALA A 28 -16.53 0.19 19.04
N ASP A 29 -16.54 0.69 20.27
CA ASP A 29 -16.49 2.13 20.57
C ASP A 29 -15.07 2.65 20.41
N THR A 30 -14.90 3.69 19.62
CA THR A 30 -13.56 4.21 19.33
C THR A 30 -12.94 5.01 20.47
N LYS A 31 -13.75 5.54 21.40
CA LYS A 31 -13.28 6.34 22.53
C LYS A 31 -12.72 5.45 23.64
N SER A 32 -13.45 4.39 23.98
CA SER A 32 -13.05 3.44 25.05
C SER A 32 -12.21 2.28 24.52
N GLY A 33 -12.23 2.02 23.21
CA GLY A 33 -11.66 0.82 22.61
C GLY A 33 -12.45 -0.45 22.89
N PHE A 34 -13.63 -0.34 23.52
CA PHE A 34 -14.42 -1.48 23.97
C PHE A 34 -15.14 -2.18 22.82
N ILE A 35 -14.98 -3.52 22.74
CA ILE A 35 -15.65 -4.35 21.76
C ILE A 35 -17.10 -4.60 22.21
N LEU A 36 -18.05 -4.00 21.51
CA LEU A 36 -19.48 -4.14 21.78
C LEU A 36 -20.04 -5.50 21.33
N SER A 37 -19.56 -6.02 20.23
CA SER A 37 -19.92 -7.35 19.71
C SER A 37 -18.89 -7.81 18.68
N SER A 38 -18.64 -9.12 18.65
CA SER A 38 -17.76 -9.71 17.64
C SER A 38 -18.19 -11.13 17.28
N ARG A 39 -17.72 -11.59 16.12
CA ARG A 39 -17.77 -12.98 15.66
C ARG A 39 -16.47 -13.28 14.96
N ASN A 40 -15.77 -14.33 15.40
CA ASN A 40 -14.48 -14.77 14.86
C ASN A 40 -13.43 -13.63 14.76
N PRO A 41 -13.27 -12.76 15.79
CA PRO A 41 -12.50 -11.52 15.65
C PRO A 41 -11.00 -11.74 15.41
N ASN A 42 -10.47 -12.93 15.73
CA ASN A 42 -9.06 -13.30 15.59
C ASN A 42 -8.79 -14.22 14.37
N THR A 43 -9.81 -14.53 13.57
CA THR A 43 -9.61 -15.33 12.36
C THR A 43 -8.72 -14.59 11.37
N LYS A 44 -7.66 -15.25 10.93
CA LYS A 44 -6.70 -14.72 9.93
C LYS A 44 -7.36 -14.69 8.56
N ILE A 45 -7.38 -13.51 7.95
CA ILE A 45 -7.98 -13.23 6.63
C ILE A 45 -7.04 -12.29 5.87
N PHE A 46 -7.02 -12.39 4.55
CA PHE A 46 -6.28 -11.44 3.72
C PHE A 46 -6.92 -10.04 3.80
N PRO A 47 -6.16 -8.98 4.11
CA PRO A 47 -6.70 -7.63 4.27
C PRO A 47 -7.26 -7.03 2.96
N ALA A 48 -6.73 -7.47 1.81
CA ALA A 48 -6.97 -6.77 0.55
C ALA A 48 -6.66 -5.27 0.70
N SER A 49 -7.38 -4.37 0.03
CA SER A 49 -7.13 -2.93 0.10
C SER A 49 -7.37 -2.26 1.47
N LEU A 50 -7.75 -3.00 2.52
CA LEU A 50 -7.71 -2.47 3.89
C LEU A 50 -6.27 -2.16 4.32
N THR A 51 -5.28 -2.82 3.74
CA THR A 51 -3.84 -2.55 3.88
C THR A 51 -3.51 -1.06 3.70
N LYS A 52 -4.17 -0.39 2.74
CA LYS A 52 -3.95 1.03 2.45
C LYS A 52 -4.22 1.97 3.64
N VAL A 53 -4.96 1.50 4.65
CA VAL A 53 -5.15 2.28 5.88
C VAL A 53 -3.84 2.40 6.66
N MET A 54 -3.02 1.35 6.70
CA MET A 54 -1.69 1.42 7.31
C MET A 54 -0.73 2.27 6.46
N THR A 55 -0.80 2.16 5.14
CA THR A 55 -0.03 3.05 4.23
C THR A 55 -0.34 4.51 4.49
N LEU A 56 -1.64 4.85 4.64
CA LEU A 56 -2.09 6.20 4.98
C LEU A 56 -1.69 6.61 6.39
N TYR A 57 -1.77 5.69 7.36
CA TYR A 57 -1.32 5.95 8.73
C TYR A 57 0.14 6.42 8.76
N MET A 58 1.04 5.71 8.07
CA MET A 58 2.46 6.06 8.00
C MET A 58 2.71 7.35 7.22
N ALA A 59 1.93 7.62 6.16
CA ALA A 59 2.00 8.90 5.45
C ALA A 59 1.56 10.07 6.34
N PHE A 60 0.54 9.86 7.17
CA PHE A 60 0.08 10.89 8.13
C PHE A 60 1.09 11.13 9.25
N GLU A 61 1.80 10.10 9.71
CA GLU A 61 2.94 10.27 10.62
C GLU A 61 4.00 11.21 10.01
N ALA A 62 4.41 10.95 8.76
CA ALA A 62 5.40 11.78 8.07
C ALA A 62 4.93 13.24 7.90
N LEU A 63 3.65 13.46 7.66
CA LEU A 63 3.04 14.79 7.55
C LEU A 63 2.99 15.53 8.91
N GLU A 64 2.69 14.81 10.01
CA GLU A 64 2.64 15.42 11.36
C GLU A 64 4.02 15.75 11.90
N GLU A 65 5.02 14.94 11.58
CA GLU A 65 6.42 15.19 11.93
C GLU A 65 7.09 16.24 11.00
N GLY A 66 6.34 16.82 10.05
CA GLY A 66 6.85 17.83 9.13
C GLY A 66 7.88 17.32 8.11
N LEU A 67 8.10 16.00 8.04
CA LEU A 67 9.00 15.38 7.07
C LEU A 67 8.46 15.51 5.64
N LEU A 68 7.13 15.45 5.50
CA LEU A 68 6.41 15.53 4.25
C LEU A 68 5.36 16.65 4.33
N LYS A 69 5.03 17.26 3.18
CA LYS A 69 3.95 18.24 3.03
C LYS A 69 2.95 17.72 1.99
N MET A 70 1.69 18.19 2.05
CA MET A 70 0.65 17.79 1.10
C MET A 70 0.99 18.20 -0.34
N GLU A 71 1.73 19.29 -0.49
CA GLU A 71 2.16 19.89 -1.77
C GLU A 71 3.41 19.23 -2.33
N ASP A 72 4.16 18.48 -1.51
CA ASP A 72 5.38 17.80 -1.99
C ASP A 72 5.04 16.84 -3.12
N GLU A 73 5.90 16.79 -4.12
CA GLU A 73 5.76 15.92 -5.28
C GLU A 73 6.53 14.61 -5.07
N LEU A 74 5.90 13.50 -5.45
CA LEU A 74 6.50 12.17 -5.40
C LEU A 74 6.63 11.61 -6.81
N PRO A 75 7.79 11.04 -7.18
CA PRO A 75 8.02 10.48 -8.50
C PRO A 75 7.24 9.16 -8.69
N VAL A 76 6.71 8.97 -9.88
CA VAL A 76 6.02 7.76 -10.28
C VAL A 76 7.01 6.78 -10.91
N SER A 77 7.35 5.71 -10.21
CA SER A 77 8.24 4.67 -10.72
C SER A 77 7.58 3.81 -11.80
N VAL A 78 8.39 3.06 -12.54
CA VAL A 78 7.91 2.01 -13.46
C VAL A 78 7.08 0.95 -12.71
N LYS A 79 7.51 0.56 -11.48
CA LYS A 79 6.79 -0.38 -10.63
C LYS A 79 5.40 0.15 -10.26
N ALA A 80 5.30 1.42 -9.82
CA ALA A 80 4.03 2.06 -9.50
C ALA A 80 3.09 2.11 -10.73
N SER A 81 3.58 2.57 -11.88
CA SER A 81 2.77 2.71 -13.10
C SER A 81 2.18 1.39 -13.62
N ARG A 82 2.87 0.27 -13.36
CA ARG A 82 2.48 -1.08 -13.79
C ARG A 82 1.53 -1.79 -12.83
N GLN A 83 1.16 -1.18 -11.71
CA GLN A 83 0.26 -1.80 -10.75
C GLN A 83 -1.08 -2.20 -11.41
N PRO A 84 -1.67 -3.36 -11.01
CA PRO A 84 -2.98 -3.77 -11.49
C PRO A 84 -4.09 -2.86 -10.93
N LYS A 85 -5.27 -2.92 -11.52
CA LYS A 85 -6.46 -2.18 -11.06
C LYS A 85 -6.82 -2.60 -9.61
N SER A 86 -7.33 -1.71 -8.79
CA SER A 86 -7.73 -0.30 -9.04
C SER A 86 -6.52 0.63 -9.06
N LYS A 87 -6.50 1.62 -9.97
CA LYS A 87 -5.38 2.55 -10.10
C LYS A 87 -5.81 3.88 -10.74
N MET A 88 -4.95 4.88 -10.62
CA MET A 88 -5.11 6.21 -11.23
C MET A 88 -4.54 6.28 -12.64
N TYR A 89 -3.85 5.24 -13.10
CA TYR A 89 -3.13 5.19 -14.38
C TYR A 89 -1.99 6.22 -14.44
N LEU A 90 -1.26 6.33 -13.32
CA LEU A 90 -0.08 7.18 -13.23
C LEU A 90 0.98 6.72 -14.24
N LYS A 91 1.65 7.68 -14.86
CA LYS A 91 2.68 7.41 -15.88
C LYS A 91 4.06 7.40 -15.23
N ALA A 92 4.86 6.38 -15.54
CA ALA A 92 6.25 6.35 -15.10
C ALA A 92 7.00 7.62 -15.58
N GLY A 93 7.86 8.16 -14.70
CA GLY A 93 8.61 9.36 -14.99
C GLY A 93 7.85 10.69 -14.81
N THR A 94 6.56 10.65 -14.39
CA THR A 94 5.84 11.85 -13.93
C THR A 94 5.89 11.95 -12.41
N THR A 95 5.34 13.02 -11.87
CA THR A 95 5.13 13.20 -10.42
C THR A 95 3.66 13.24 -10.07
N ILE A 96 3.35 13.08 -8.79
CA ILE A 96 2.03 13.27 -8.20
C ILE A 96 2.20 13.90 -6.82
N THR A 97 1.35 14.87 -6.44
CA THR A 97 1.41 15.45 -5.11
C THR A 97 1.03 14.42 -4.04
N VAL A 98 1.58 14.59 -2.84
CA VAL A 98 1.23 13.79 -1.67
C VAL A 98 -0.28 13.81 -1.41
N GLU A 99 -0.93 14.99 -1.56
CA GLU A 99 -2.37 15.13 -1.42
C GLU A 99 -3.13 14.24 -2.43
N ASP A 100 -2.79 14.34 -3.71
CA ASP A 100 -3.42 13.53 -4.75
C ASP A 100 -3.19 12.04 -4.52
N ALA A 101 -1.99 11.62 -4.09
CA ALA A 101 -1.67 10.23 -3.78
C ALA A 101 -2.51 9.72 -2.59
N ILE A 102 -2.59 10.47 -1.49
CA ILE A 102 -3.43 10.15 -0.32
C ILE A 102 -4.90 10.02 -0.74
N MET A 103 -5.41 11.01 -1.47
CA MET A 103 -6.80 11.01 -1.93
C MET A 103 -7.10 9.88 -2.93
N ALA A 104 -6.12 9.50 -3.76
CA ALA A 104 -6.25 8.34 -4.64
C ALA A 104 -6.41 7.02 -3.85
N LEU A 105 -5.71 6.86 -2.72
CA LEU A 105 -5.91 5.71 -1.83
C LEU A 105 -7.30 5.71 -1.18
N ILE A 106 -7.76 6.87 -0.72
CA ILE A 106 -9.04 7.02 0.00
C ILE A 106 -10.22 6.85 -0.96
N ILE A 107 -10.25 7.59 -2.07
CA ILE A 107 -11.40 7.69 -2.99
C ILE A 107 -11.44 6.53 -3.97
N LYS A 108 -10.31 6.24 -4.63
CA LYS A 108 -10.22 5.25 -5.72
C LYS A 108 -9.64 3.92 -5.27
N SER A 109 -9.02 3.86 -4.09
CA SER A 109 -8.28 2.66 -3.66
C SER A 109 -7.12 2.31 -4.60
N ALA A 110 -6.41 3.31 -5.10
CA ALA A 110 -5.42 3.19 -6.15
C ALA A 110 -4.17 2.41 -5.69
N ASN A 111 -3.77 1.39 -6.45
CA ASN A 111 -2.60 0.57 -6.15
C ASN A 111 -1.30 1.28 -6.55
N ASP A 112 -1.32 1.96 -7.71
CA ASP A 112 -0.19 2.76 -8.19
C ASP A 112 0.19 3.88 -7.21
N ALA A 113 -0.78 4.64 -6.73
CA ALA A 113 -0.53 5.68 -5.74
C ALA A 113 -0.06 5.12 -4.38
N ALA A 114 -0.46 3.89 -4.01
CA ALA A 114 0.03 3.24 -2.80
C ALA A 114 1.52 2.91 -2.90
N VAL A 115 1.98 2.44 -4.07
CA VAL A 115 3.40 2.19 -4.32
C VAL A 115 4.18 3.49 -4.35
N VAL A 116 3.64 4.56 -4.97
CA VAL A 116 4.27 5.90 -4.95
C VAL A 116 4.50 6.39 -3.52
N LEU A 117 3.48 6.31 -2.64
CA LEU A 117 3.66 6.70 -1.23
C LEU A 117 4.68 5.80 -0.52
N ALA A 118 4.67 4.50 -0.77
CA ALA A 118 5.61 3.58 -0.15
C ALA A 118 7.07 3.89 -0.55
N GLU A 119 7.32 4.11 -1.84
CA GLU A 119 8.65 4.45 -2.37
C GLU A 119 9.11 5.86 -1.97
N GLY A 120 8.17 6.79 -1.75
CA GLY A 120 8.48 8.11 -1.20
C GLY A 120 8.84 8.09 0.29
N LEU A 121 8.32 7.13 1.05
CA LEU A 121 8.46 7.02 2.50
C LEU A 121 9.56 6.03 2.94
N ALA A 122 9.98 5.12 2.06
CA ALA A 122 10.98 4.11 2.33
C ALA A 122 11.83 3.83 1.08
N PRO A 123 13.02 3.24 1.25
CA PRO A 123 13.90 2.93 0.12
C PRO A 123 13.29 1.98 -0.92
N SER A 124 12.31 1.16 -0.52
CA SER A 124 11.56 0.25 -1.39
C SER A 124 10.19 -0.04 -0.79
N GLU A 125 9.25 -0.54 -1.61
CA GLU A 125 7.95 -1.01 -1.10
C GLU A 125 8.09 -2.17 -0.12
N GLU A 126 9.09 -3.03 -0.31
CA GLU A 126 9.40 -4.16 0.56
C GLU A 126 9.84 -3.69 1.95
N GLU A 127 10.74 -2.71 2.02
CA GLU A 127 11.17 -2.08 3.28
C GLU A 127 10.01 -1.33 3.93
N PHE A 128 9.19 -0.62 3.14
CA PHE A 128 7.98 0.01 3.64
C PHE A 128 7.01 -1.00 4.25
N ALA A 129 6.78 -2.15 3.62
CA ALA A 129 5.93 -3.22 4.15
C ALA A 129 6.48 -3.83 5.45
N ALA A 130 7.80 -3.92 5.59
CA ALA A 130 8.45 -4.31 6.84
C ALA A 130 8.20 -3.27 7.94
N MET A 131 8.32 -1.97 7.63
CA MET A 131 8.00 -0.87 8.55
C MET A 131 6.51 -0.90 8.94
N MET A 132 5.59 -1.08 7.98
CA MET A 132 4.15 -1.24 8.26
C MET A 132 3.89 -2.39 9.24
N THR A 133 4.57 -3.52 9.08
CA THR A 133 4.42 -4.68 9.97
C THR A 133 4.96 -4.40 11.36
N LYS A 134 6.10 -3.72 11.48
CA LYS A 134 6.67 -3.29 12.76
C LYS A 134 5.72 -2.34 13.49
N THR A 135 5.25 -1.29 12.80
CA THR A 135 4.26 -0.34 13.34
C THR A 135 2.98 -1.06 13.78
N ALA A 136 2.51 -2.05 13.01
CA ALA A 136 1.36 -2.87 13.41
C ALA A 136 1.60 -3.59 14.75
N ARG A 137 2.77 -4.18 14.97
CA ARG A 137 3.11 -4.83 16.25
C ARG A 137 3.10 -3.84 17.42
N GLU A 138 3.67 -2.67 17.21
CA GLU A 138 3.73 -1.60 18.22
C GLU A 138 2.33 -1.05 18.56
N LEU A 139 1.42 -1.02 17.60
CA LEU A 139 -0.01 -0.70 17.81
C LEU A 139 -0.79 -1.83 18.49
N GLY A 140 -0.21 -3.02 18.68
CA GLY A 140 -0.90 -4.18 19.27
C GLY A 140 -1.61 -5.07 18.25
N MET A 141 -1.34 -4.91 16.95
CA MET A 141 -1.88 -5.75 15.87
C MET A 141 -1.05 -7.03 15.70
N HIS A 142 -1.05 -7.89 16.70
CA HIS A 142 -0.14 -9.04 16.77
C HIS A 142 -0.38 -10.13 15.71
N ASN A 143 -1.54 -10.14 15.05
CA ASN A 143 -1.90 -11.10 14.02
C ASN A 143 -1.90 -10.51 12.60
N THR A 144 -1.25 -9.35 12.40
CA THR A 144 -1.20 -8.68 11.10
C THR A 144 0.20 -8.67 10.54
N THR A 145 0.37 -9.04 9.29
CA THR A 145 1.62 -8.92 8.53
C THR A 145 1.33 -8.27 7.19
N PHE A 146 2.09 -7.24 6.84
CA PHE A 146 2.04 -6.57 5.55
C PHE A 146 3.22 -7.00 4.68
N LYS A 147 2.98 -7.16 3.37
CA LYS A 147 3.97 -7.55 2.36
C LYS A 147 4.03 -6.59 1.18
N ASN A 148 3.08 -5.66 1.08
CA ASN A 148 3.06 -4.57 0.12
C ASN A 148 2.19 -3.42 0.65
N ALA A 149 2.26 -2.26 0.01
CA ALA A 149 1.53 -1.06 0.41
C ALA A 149 0.06 -1.03 -0.04
N SER A 150 -0.30 -1.87 -1.01
CA SER A 150 -1.59 -1.79 -1.71
C SER A 150 -2.64 -2.79 -1.23
N GLY A 151 -2.21 -3.91 -0.65
CA GLY A 151 -3.09 -5.02 -0.28
C GLY A 151 -3.32 -6.00 -1.43
N LEU A 152 -2.49 -5.99 -2.45
CA LEU A 152 -2.46 -7.04 -3.46
C LEU A 152 -2.11 -8.37 -2.81
N HIS A 153 -2.58 -9.46 -3.42
CA HIS A 153 -2.44 -10.80 -2.84
C HIS A 153 -0.98 -11.18 -2.60
N HIS A 154 -0.72 -11.62 -1.38
CA HIS A 154 0.51 -12.31 -0.98
C HIS A 154 0.14 -13.33 0.11
N LYS A 155 0.68 -14.54 0.05
CA LYS A 155 0.30 -15.64 0.96
C LYS A 155 0.48 -15.32 2.44
N ASP A 156 1.50 -14.52 2.77
CA ASP A 156 1.84 -14.14 4.14
C ASP A 156 1.25 -12.78 4.55
N GLN A 157 0.48 -12.11 3.69
CA GLN A 157 -0.19 -10.86 4.02
C GLN A 157 -1.54 -11.14 4.66
N ILE A 158 -1.58 -11.13 5.96
CA ILE A 158 -2.73 -11.54 6.78
C ILE A 158 -3.09 -10.47 7.81
N THR A 159 -4.34 -10.50 8.25
CA THR A 159 -4.87 -9.65 9.32
C THR A 159 -6.04 -10.32 10.04
N THR A 160 -6.61 -9.64 11.05
CA THR A 160 -7.82 -10.05 11.76
C THR A 160 -8.80 -8.87 11.90
N ALA A 161 -10.06 -9.15 12.20
CA ALA A 161 -11.04 -8.09 12.44
C ALA A 161 -10.67 -7.26 13.69
N LYS A 162 -10.07 -7.89 14.71
CA LYS A 162 -9.57 -7.21 15.91
C LYS A 162 -8.44 -6.25 15.56
N ASP A 163 -7.45 -6.69 14.80
CA ASP A 163 -6.29 -5.87 14.43
C ASP A 163 -6.70 -4.68 13.56
N MET A 164 -7.64 -4.88 12.62
CA MET A 164 -8.17 -3.79 11.79
C MET A 164 -8.93 -2.76 12.63
N ALA A 165 -9.62 -3.17 13.70
CA ALA A 165 -10.26 -2.23 14.63
C ALA A 165 -9.22 -1.44 15.43
N ILE A 166 -8.15 -2.09 15.91
CA ILE A 166 -7.01 -1.45 16.59
C ILE A 166 -6.40 -0.38 15.68
N MET A 167 -6.04 -0.73 14.44
CA MET A 167 -5.48 0.21 13.46
C MET A 167 -6.40 1.42 13.23
N THR A 168 -7.70 1.18 13.12
CA THR A 168 -8.68 2.24 12.89
C THR A 168 -8.78 3.19 14.08
N ILE A 169 -8.80 2.67 15.29
CA ILE A 169 -8.83 3.45 16.53
C ILE A 169 -7.54 4.26 16.67
N ALA A 170 -6.39 3.65 16.37
CA ALA A 170 -5.10 4.34 16.34
C ALA A 170 -5.12 5.51 15.36
N LEU A 171 -5.56 5.28 14.12
CA LEU A 171 -5.69 6.31 13.10
C LEU A 171 -6.56 7.49 13.55
N ILE A 172 -7.71 7.21 14.19
CA ILE A 172 -8.62 8.26 14.68
C ILE A 172 -7.97 9.08 15.79
N ASN A 173 -7.28 8.43 16.71
CA ASN A 173 -6.72 9.06 17.90
C ASN A 173 -5.39 9.78 17.64
N HIS A 174 -4.54 9.21 16.79
CA HIS A 174 -3.22 9.74 16.51
C HIS A 174 -3.25 10.79 15.39
N HIS A 175 -4.13 10.63 14.38
CA HIS A 175 -4.21 11.49 13.20
C HIS A 175 -5.60 12.10 12.97
N PRO A 176 -6.22 12.75 13.98
CA PRO A 176 -7.60 13.25 13.89
C PRO A 176 -7.78 14.30 12.77
N LYS A 177 -6.72 15.07 12.45
CA LYS A 177 -6.70 16.03 11.34
C LYS A 177 -6.89 15.32 10.00
N TYR A 178 -6.11 14.29 9.74
CA TYR A 178 -6.09 13.58 8.46
C TYR A 178 -7.20 12.52 8.36
N TYR A 179 -7.66 11.96 9.49
CA TYR A 179 -8.82 11.07 9.51
C TYR A 179 -10.06 11.68 8.84
N LYS A 180 -10.25 13.00 8.94
CA LYS A 180 -11.38 13.70 8.30
C LYS A 180 -11.41 13.53 6.78
N LEU A 181 -10.29 13.25 6.13
CA LEU A 181 -10.20 13.02 4.68
C LEU A 181 -11.02 11.82 4.22
N PHE A 182 -11.19 10.80 5.08
CA PHE A 182 -11.95 9.59 4.73
C PHE A 182 -13.45 9.84 4.54
N SER A 183 -13.98 10.94 5.06
CA SER A 183 -15.39 11.33 4.90
C SER A 183 -15.69 12.03 3.57
N LYS A 184 -14.67 12.34 2.76
CA LYS A 184 -14.86 12.98 1.46
C LYS A 184 -15.60 12.06 0.50
N LYS A 185 -16.71 12.58 -0.07
CA LYS A 185 -17.55 11.85 -1.03
C LYS A 185 -16.99 11.89 -2.45
N SER A 186 -16.20 12.90 -2.77
CA SER A 186 -15.50 13.05 -4.04
C SER A 186 -14.24 13.88 -3.86
N PHE A 187 -13.35 13.82 -4.85
CA PHE A 187 -12.14 14.65 -4.88
C PHE A 187 -11.77 14.99 -6.33
N LYS A 188 -11.37 16.24 -6.59
CA LYS A 188 -10.85 16.71 -7.86
C LYS A 188 -9.32 16.63 -7.81
N PHE A 189 -8.74 15.74 -8.61
CA PHE A 189 -7.31 15.49 -8.65
C PHE A 189 -6.58 16.58 -9.44
N LYS A 190 -5.49 17.10 -8.88
CA LYS A 190 -4.67 18.17 -9.49
C LYS A 190 -3.96 17.67 -10.75
N PHE A 191 -3.36 16.47 -10.67
CA PHE A 191 -2.52 15.92 -11.75
C PHE A 191 -3.26 15.66 -13.07
N ASN A 192 -4.61 15.57 -13.07
CA ASN A 192 -5.39 15.32 -14.29
C ASN A 192 -6.70 16.08 -14.38
N GLY A 193 -7.02 16.92 -13.40
CA GLY A 193 -8.24 17.73 -13.33
C GLY A 193 -9.56 16.96 -13.16
N LYS A 194 -9.52 15.62 -13.04
CA LYS A 194 -10.73 14.77 -12.94
C LYS A 194 -11.29 14.72 -11.54
N THR A 195 -12.61 14.84 -11.42
CA THR A 195 -13.33 14.56 -10.18
C THR A 195 -13.74 13.09 -10.13
N ILE A 196 -13.39 12.39 -9.06
CA ILE A 196 -13.76 11.00 -8.83
C ILE A 196 -14.60 10.91 -7.56
N ASN A 197 -15.70 10.17 -7.63
CA ASN A 197 -16.58 9.90 -6.49
C ASN A 197 -16.10 8.67 -5.71
N SER A 198 -16.24 8.73 -4.39
CA SER A 198 -15.98 7.58 -3.52
C SER A 198 -16.97 6.44 -3.82
N HIS A 199 -16.44 5.22 -3.87
CA HIS A 199 -17.27 4.01 -3.99
C HIS A 199 -17.68 3.42 -2.61
N ASN A 200 -17.32 4.09 -1.52
CA ASN A 200 -17.65 3.65 -0.17
C ASN A 200 -19.10 4.07 0.19
N GLU A 201 -20.02 3.09 0.23
CA GLU A 201 -21.43 3.32 0.48
C GLU A 201 -21.72 3.91 1.87
N ILE A 202 -20.90 3.58 2.88
CA ILE A 202 -21.04 4.13 4.23
C ILE A 202 -20.82 5.65 4.24
N VAL A 203 -19.82 6.13 3.49
CA VAL A 203 -19.55 7.57 3.36
C VAL A 203 -20.65 8.27 2.57
N ARG A 204 -21.20 7.59 1.57
CA ARG A 204 -22.17 8.18 0.64
C ARG A 204 -23.56 8.33 1.24
N SER A 205 -24.04 7.30 1.98
CA SER A 205 -25.45 7.17 2.32
C SER A 205 -25.76 6.85 3.79
N TYR A 206 -24.77 6.39 4.61
CA TYR A 206 -25.06 6.10 6.00
C TYR A 206 -25.03 7.38 6.86
N LYS A 207 -26.14 7.65 7.62
CA LYS A 207 -26.24 8.83 8.50
C LYS A 207 -25.13 8.83 9.56
N GLY A 208 -24.24 9.82 9.48
CA GLY A 208 -23.06 9.93 10.34
C GLY A 208 -21.87 9.06 9.91
N GLY A 209 -21.91 8.47 8.70
CA GLY A 209 -20.79 7.72 8.13
C GLY A 209 -19.57 8.61 7.85
N GLU A 210 -18.41 8.22 8.39
CA GLU A 210 -17.15 8.98 8.26
C GLU A 210 -16.07 8.25 7.45
N GLY A 211 -16.27 6.98 7.16
CA GLY A 211 -15.29 6.17 6.43
C GLY A 211 -15.55 4.68 6.62
N LEU A 212 -14.56 3.82 6.44
CA LEU A 212 -13.14 4.09 6.23
C LEU A 212 -12.69 3.54 4.85
N LYS A 213 -12.66 2.18 4.72
CA LYS A 213 -12.04 1.54 3.57
C LYS A 213 -12.72 0.22 3.21
N THR A 214 -12.88 -0.02 1.92
CA THR A 214 -13.31 -1.31 1.35
C THR A 214 -12.12 -2.08 0.79
N GLY A 215 -12.23 -3.40 0.70
CA GLY A 215 -11.24 -4.27 0.10
C GLY A 215 -11.88 -5.49 -0.56
N PHE A 216 -11.28 -5.97 -1.64
CA PHE A 216 -11.66 -7.20 -2.30
C PHE A 216 -10.44 -7.82 -3.00
N ILE A 217 -10.23 -9.09 -2.79
CA ILE A 217 -9.48 -10.02 -3.65
C ILE A 217 -10.22 -11.36 -3.60
N SER A 218 -10.11 -12.16 -4.65
CA SER A 218 -10.84 -13.44 -4.73
C SER A 218 -10.58 -14.35 -3.52
N ALA A 219 -9.36 -14.38 -3.00
CA ALA A 219 -8.97 -15.18 -1.83
C ALA A 219 -9.52 -14.65 -0.50
N ALA A 220 -9.89 -13.37 -0.40
CA ALA A 220 -10.39 -12.75 0.83
C ALA A 220 -11.91 -12.59 0.85
N GLY A 221 -12.56 -12.56 -0.31
CA GLY A 221 -13.92 -12.04 -0.42
C GLY A 221 -13.99 -10.52 -0.20
N TYR A 222 -15.16 -10.03 0.16
CA TYR A 222 -15.45 -8.60 0.32
C TYR A 222 -15.26 -8.17 1.78
N ASN A 223 -14.37 -7.20 1.97
CA ASN A 223 -13.99 -6.62 3.26
C ASN A 223 -14.42 -5.16 3.36
N ILE A 224 -14.71 -4.69 4.57
CA ILE A 224 -14.90 -3.28 4.87
C ILE A 224 -14.54 -2.96 6.33
N ILE A 225 -13.88 -1.83 6.53
CA ILE A 225 -13.88 -1.10 7.79
C ILE A 225 -14.83 0.07 7.61
N SER A 226 -15.75 0.26 8.55
CA SER A 226 -16.66 1.38 8.54
C SER A 226 -16.60 2.14 9.85
N THR A 227 -16.64 3.47 9.78
CA THR A 227 -16.72 4.33 10.95
C THR A 227 -17.93 5.25 10.82
N ALA A 228 -18.57 5.51 11.95
CA ALA A 228 -19.70 6.44 12.00
C ALA A 228 -19.76 7.16 13.35
N LYS A 229 -20.22 8.42 13.34
CA LYS A 229 -20.39 9.25 14.52
C LYS A 229 -21.85 9.68 14.69
N ARG A 230 -22.37 9.60 15.92
CA ARG A 230 -23.67 10.15 16.32
C ARG A 230 -23.52 10.84 17.68
N GLY A 231 -23.65 12.16 17.71
CA GLY A 231 -23.27 12.97 18.87
C GLY A 231 -21.80 12.73 19.24
N ASP A 232 -21.51 12.43 20.48
CA ASP A 232 -20.16 12.17 20.98
C ASP A 232 -19.70 10.72 20.82
N ASN A 233 -20.58 9.85 20.33
CA ASN A 233 -20.22 8.43 20.17
C ASN A 233 -19.77 8.16 18.75
N ARG A 234 -18.57 7.60 18.62
CA ARG A 234 -18.03 7.11 17.34
C ARG A 234 -17.77 5.61 17.43
N LEU A 235 -18.21 4.89 16.43
CA LEU A 235 -18.05 3.45 16.33
C LEU A 235 -17.16 3.07 15.15
N VAL A 236 -16.42 1.97 15.30
CA VAL A 236 -15.77 1.25 14.21
C VAL A 236 -16.44 -0.10 14.04
N SER A 237 -16.83 -0.43 12.81
CA SER A 237 -17.31 -1.75 12.40
C SER A 237 -16.34 -2.35 11.39
N VAL A 238 -15.93 -3.59 11.63
CA VAL A 238 -15.09 -4.38 10.73
C VAL A 238 -15.88 -5.59 10.26
N VAL A 239 -15.92 -5.81 8.94
CA VAL A 239 -16.60 -6.93 8.29
C VAL A 239 -15.65 -7.52 7.26
N LEU A 240 -15.25 -8.78 7.42
CA LEU A 240 -14.27 -9.47 6.57
C LEU A 240 -14.86 -10.77 6.02
N GLY A 241 -14.44 -11.13 4.79
CA GLY A 241 -14.70 -12.44 4.21
C GLY A 241 -16.10 -12.64 3.63
N TYR A 242 -16.83 -11.59 3.30
CA TYR A 242 -18.18 -11.71 2.76
C TYR A 242 -18.17 -12.04 1.26
N ASN A 243 -19.28 -12.63 0.78
CA ASN A 243 -19.40 -13.14 -0.59
C ASN A 243 -19.87 -12.09 -1.62
N SER A 244 -20.32 -10.92 -1.16
CA SER A 244 -20.73 -9.83 -2.07
C SER A 244 -20.64 -8.45 -1.40
N THR A 245 -20.50 -7.41 -2.22
CA THR A 245 -20.55 -6.01 -1.77
C THR A 245 -21.83 -5.73 -0.97
N ARG A 246 -23.00 -6.14 -1.49
CA ARG A 246 -24.30 -5.90 -0.86
C ARG A 246 -24.39 -6.57 0.52
N ALA A 247 -23.96 -7.82 0.66
CA ALA A 247 -23.99 -8.55 1.93
C ALA A 247 -23.05 -7.91 2.96
N ARG A 248 -21.84 -7.53 2.53
CA ARG A 248 -20.83 -6.84 3.33
C ARG A 248 -21.36 -5.50 3.85
N ASP A 249 -21.94 -4.65 2.98
CA ASP A 249 -22.40 -3.32 3.36
C ASP A 249 -23.65 -3.41 4.27
N LYS A 250 -24.59 -4.30 3.97
CA LYS A 250 -25.75 -4.60 4.82
C LYS A 250 -25.30 -5.04 6.23
N LYS A 251 -24.26 -5.87 6.31
CA LYS A 251 -23.71 -6.30 7.60
C LYS A 251 -23.04 -5.16 8.36
N ALA A 252 -22.25 -4.31 7.69
CA ALA A 252 -21.61 -3.16 8.31
C ALA A 252 -22.63 -2.18 8.88
N VAL A 253 -23.67 -1.83 8.12
CA VAL A 253 -24.80 -1.00 8.56
C VAL A 253 -25.52 -1.61 9.76
N SER A 254 -25.80 -2.91 9.70
CA SER A 254 -26.44 -3.64 10.81
C SER A 254 -25.62 -3.57 12.10
N LEU A 255 -24.30 -3.75 12.01
CA LEU A 255 -23.40 -3.65 13.16
C LEU A 255 -23.38 -2.23 13.74
N LEU A 256 -23.23 -1.20 12.91
CA LEU A 256 -23.26 0.19 13.35
C LEU A 256 -24.58 0.52 14.06
N ASN A 257 -25.72 0.14 13.47
CA ASN A 257 -27.04 0.35 14.10
C ASN A 257 -27.17 -0.38 15.44
N LYS A 258 -26.72 -1.64 15.50
CA LYS A 258 -26.69 -2.42 16.75
C LYS A 258 -25.81 -1.74 17.80
N GLY A 259 -24.60 -1.31 17.44
CA GLY A 259 -23.66 -0.66 18.35
C GLY A 259 -24.23 0.64 18.94
N PHE A 260 -24.81 1.52 18.12
CA PHE A 260 -25.45 2.74 18.62
C PHE A 260 -26.63 2.45 19.56
N LYS A 261 -27.46 1.44 19.26
CA LYS A 261 -28.54 1.01 20.19
C LYS A 261 -27.98 0.52 21.52
N MET A 262 -26.87 -0.24 21.49
CA MET A 262 -26.22 -0.74 22.73
C MET A 262 -25.69 0.41 23.60
N ILE A 263 -25.03 1.42 23.00
CA ILE A 263 -24.53 2.59 23.74
C ILE A 263 -25.68 3.38 24.38
N ILE A 264 -26.77 3.61 23.65
CA ILE A 264 -27.94 4.32 24.18
C ILE A 264 -28.53 3.55 25.39
N LYS A 265 -28.69 2.23 25.26
CA LYS A 265 -29.18 1.39 26.36
C LYS A 265 -28.24 1.43 27.57
N GLN A 266 -26.95 1.35 27.39
CA GLN A 266 -25.95 1.45 28.48
C GLN A 266 -26.05 2.78 29.22
N LYS A 267 -26.13 3.91 28.49
CA LYS A 267 -26.28 5.25 29.07
C LYS A 267 -27.60 5.38 29.86
N SER A 268 -28.68 4.88 29.32
CA SER A 268 -29.99 4.88 30.00
C SER A 268 -29.99 4.05 31.29
N LEU A 269 -29.32 2.89 31.32
CA LEU A 269 -29.16 2.09 32.51
C LEU A 269 -28.25 2.76 33.57
N ALA A 270 -27.16 3.38 33.13
CA ALA A 270 -26.27 4.11 34.02
C ALA A 270 -26.95 5.31 34.68
N SER A 271 -27.75 6.09 33.93
CA SER A 271 -28.50 7.22 34.47
C SER A 271 -29.57 6.79 35.49
N LYS A 272 -30.18 5.60 35.33
CA LYS A 272 -31.15 5.07 36.27
C LYS A 272 -30.51 4.49 37.52
N SER A 273 -29.27 3.99 37.45
CA SER A 273 -28.57 3.35 38.57
C SER A 273 -27.71 4.30 39.39
N GLY A 274 -27.62 5.58 39.07
CA GLY A 274 -26.74 6.57 39.72
C GLY A 274 -25.26 6.24 39.63
N LYS A 275 -24.85 5.20 38.87
CA LYS A 275 -23.45 4.80 38.67
C LYS A 275 -22.88 5.59 37.52
N ASP A 276 -21.75 6.31 37.76
CA ASP A 276 -21.01 6.99 36.72
C ASP A 276 -20.57 5.97 35.65
N PRO A 277 -20.93 6.18 34.37
CA PRO A 277 -20.47 5.33 33.27
C PRO A 277 -18.94 5.22 33.17
N LYS A 278 -18.21 6.16 33.75
CA LYS A 278 -16.73 6.17 33.79
C LYS A 278 -16.15 5.04 34.65
N ASN A 279 -16.89 4.50 35.59
CA ASN A 279 -16.48 3.41 36.46
C ASN A 279 -16.86 2.00 35.95
N ASN A 280 -17.35 1.90 34.72
CA ASN A 280 -17.65 0.60 34.11
C ASN A 280 -16.32 -0.15 33.84
N PRO A 281 -16.15 -1.41 34.33
CA PRO A 281 -14.93 -2.22 34.11
C PRO A 281 -14.58 -2.42 32.62
N LEU A 282 -15.51 -2.05 31.74
CA LEU A 282 -15.34 -2.06 30.27
C LEU A 282 -14.37 -0.99 29.76
N SER A 283 -14.05 0.05 30.54
CA SER A 283 -13.14 1.14 30.13
C SER A 283 -11.65 0.84 30.32
N LYS A 284 -11.28 -0.28 30.94
CA LYS A 284 -9.88 -0.60 31.30
C LYS A 284 -9.05 -1.27 30.20
N ASN A 285 -9.66 -1.71 29.11
CA ASN A 285 -8.93 -2.31 27.99
C ASN A 285 -8.73 -1.28 26.87
N ALA A 286 -7.84 -0.32 27.09
CA ALA A 286 -7.35 0.55 26.03
C ALA A 286 -6.69 -0.31 24.93
N LEU A 287 -7.31 -0.35 23.75
CA LEU A 287 -6.86 -1.17 22.63
C LEU A 287 -5.63 -0.59 21.90
N VAL A 288 -5.14 0.61 22.27
CA VAL A 288 -4.20 1.33 21.41
C VAL A 288 -3.01 1.84 22.19
N ALA A 289 -1.85 1.24 21.95
CA ALA A 289 -0.54 1.79 22.30
C ALA A 289 -0.12 2.84 21.26
N LYS A 290 0.67 3.84 21.66
CA LYS A 290 1.37 4.71 20.71
C LYS A 290 2.58 3.95 20.15
N PRO A 291 2.82 4.00 18.82
CA PRO A 291 3.97 3.34 18.24
C PRO A 291 5.28 4.03 18.67
N ASN A 292 6.35 3.27 18.73
CA ASN A 292 7.69 3.83 18.91
C ASN A 292 8.17 4.45 17.60
N LYS A 293 7.92 5.75 17.43
CA LYS A 293 8.26 6.51 16.23
C LYS A 293 9.74 6.49 15.89
N GLN A 294 10.62 6.38 16.89
CA GLN A 294 12.08 6.32 16.69
C GLN A 294 12.52 5.11 15.85
N SER A 295 11.69 4.10 15.76
CA SER A 295 12.00 2.88 15.03
C SER A 295 11.90 2.98 13.51
N TYR A 296 11.18 3.98 12.98
CA TYR A 296 10.94 4.14 11.52
C TYR A 296 11.07 5.58 11.01
N LEU A 297 10.88 6.61 11.84
CA LEU A 297 11.01 8.00 11.40
C LEU A 297 12.37 8.35 10.80
N PRO A 298 13.52 7.90 11.33
CA PRO A 298 14.80 8.18 10.70
C PRO A 298 14.92 7.58 9.30
N ILE A 299 14.35 6.39 9.06
CA ILE A 299 14.33 5.75 7.74
C ILE A 299 13.46 6.57 6.79
N MET A 300 12.26 6.99 7.24
CA MET A 300 11.37 7.86 6.47
C MET A 300 12.03 9.19 6.13
N ALA A 301 12.62 9.88 7.10
CA ALA A 301 13.28 11.17 6.89
C ALA A 301 14.35 11.09 5.80
N LYS A 302 15.20 10.07 5.86
CA LYS A 302 16.22 9.84 4.84
C LYS A 302 15.61 9.58 3.46
N SER A 303 14.61 8.72 3.35
CA SER A 303 13.97 8.39 2.07
C SER A 303 13.23 9.58 1.47
N ILE A 304 12.54 10.38 2.29
CA ILE A 304 11.84 11.59 1.85
C ILE A 304 12.85 12.62 1.33
N GLN A 305 13.98 12.83 2.03
CA GLN A 305 15.01 13.75 1.59
C GLN A 305 15.62 13.31 0.25
N GLU A 306 15.92 12.02 0.07
CA GLU A 306 16.39 11.47 -1.19
C GLU A 306 15.35 11.67 -2.32
N THR A 307 14.07 11.48 -2.03
CA THR A 307 12.96 11.69 -2.98
C THR A 307 12.85 13.16 -3.38
N LYS A 308 12.94 14.09 -2.43
CA LYS A 308 12.91 15.55 -2.70
C LYS A 308 14.09 15.98 -3.58
N ASN A 309 15.28 15.47 -3.34
CA ASN A 309 16.44 15.75 -4.16
C ASN A 309 16.26 15.29 -5.62
N ILE A 310 15.61 14.12 -5.83
CA ILE A 310 15.31 13.61 -7.18
C ILE A 310 14.34 14.56 -7.90
N VAL A 311 13.28 15.02 -7.23
CA VAL A 311 12.28 15.93 -7.81
C VAL A 311 12.90 17.29 -8.12
N LEU A 312 13.74 17.85 -7.23
CA LEU A 312 14.44 19.12 -7.45
C LEU A 312 15.40 19.04 -8.62
N ALA A 313 16.18 17.98 -8.74
CA ALA A 313 17.10 17.78 -9.87
C ALA A 313 16.35 17.72 -11.22
N SER A 314 15.16 17.12 -11.24
CA SER A 314 14.33 17.06 -12.46
C SER A 314 13.70 18.41 -12.84
N ALA A 315 13.44 19.28 -11.85
CA ALA A 315 12.85 20.60 -12.09
C ALA A 315 13.86 21.66 -12.61
N GLN A 316 15.14 21.43 -12.40
CA GLN A 316 16.23 22.35 -12.82
C GLN A 316 16.72 22.11 -14.26
N THR A 317 16.29 21.04 -14.92
CA THR A 317 16.58 20.80 -16.34
C THR A 317 15.58 21.53 -17.23
N PRO A 318 16.00 22.23 -18.32
CA PRO A 318 15.09 22.90 -19.24
C PRO A 318 14.10 21.90 -19.83
N THR A 319 12.85 22.34 -19.99
CA THR A 319 11.73 21.60 -20.54
C THR A 319 12.00 21.13 -21.96
N ASP A 320 12.54 19.96 -22.11
CA ASP A 320 12.42 19.13 -23.30
C ASP A 320 11.68 17.84 -22.86
N ASP A 321 10.71 17.36 -23.66
CA ASP A 321 9.71 16.33 -23.35
C ASP A 321 10.25 14.94 -22.93
N ARG A 322 11.34 14.87 -22.18
CA ARG A 322 12.08 13.64 -21.86
C ARG A 322 12.25 13.40 -20.37
N VAL A 323 11.46 12.49 -19.88
CA VAL A 323 11.64 11.55 -18.74
C VAL A 323 12.31 12.08 -17.45
N LEU A 324 11.48 12.27 -16.45
CA LEU A 324 11.81 12.54 -15.05
C LEU A 324 12.78 11.50 -14.44
N GLY A 325 13.82 11.99 -13.84
CA GLY A 325 14.63 11.23 -12.89
C GLY A 325 15.99 10.74 -13.35
N VAL A 326 16.42 11.10 -14.54
CA VAL A 326 17.80 10.83 -15.02
C VAL A 326 18.45 12.15 -15.41
N ALA A 327 19.48 12.55 -14.66
CA ALA A 327 20.36 13.59 -15.17
C ALA A 327 21.02 13.05 -16.45
N TYR A 328 20.70 13.70 -17.57
CA TYR A 328 21.35 13.39 -18.84
C TYR A 328 22.73 13.98 -18.79
N LEU A 329 23.72 13.13 -18.60
CA LEU A 329 25.10 13.49 -19.04
C LEU A 329 25.11 13.37 -20.56
N ASP A 330 25.70 14.35 -21.24
CA ASP A 330 25.90 14.30 -22.69
C ASP A 330 26.61 13.00 -23.08
N ILE A 331 26.37 12.55 -24.32
CA ILE A 331 26.95 11.28 -24.81
C ILE A 331 28.46 11.26 -24.67
N GLU A 332 29.12 12.42 -24.72
CA GLU A 332 30.56 12.56 -24.56
C GLU A 332 31.05 12.25 -23.13
N ASP A 333 30.28 12.56 -22.09
CA ASP A 333 30.56 12.18 -20.69
C ASP A 333 30.42 10.68 -20.42
N PHE A 334 29.77 9.94 -21.30
CA PHE A 334 29.66 8.48 -21.18
C PHE A 334 30.92 7.75 -21.64
N THR A 335 31.80 8.42 -22.41
CA THR A 335 32.98 7.80 -23.03
C THR A 335 34.26 8.01 -22.24
N THR A 336 34.35 8.97 -21.32
CA THR A 336 35.56 9.27 -20.56
C THR A 336 35.60 8.65 -19.17
N THR A 337 36.63 7.87 -18.93
CA THR A 337 37.22 7.44 -17.65
C THR A 337 36.28 6.72 -16.66
N GLY A 338 35.87 5.52 -16.99
CA GLY A 338 35.49 4.54 -15.97
C GLY A 338 36.55 3.47 -15.90
N GLN A 339 37.28 3.36 -14.80
CA GLN A 339 38.03 2.14 -14.50
C GLN A 339 37.11 0.94 -14.72
N GLY A 340 37.49 0.06 -15.61
CA GLY A 340 36.65 -1.07 -15.97
C GLY A 340 36.54 -2.04 -14.83
N ASP A 341 35.34 -2.56 -14.68
CA ASP A 341 35.00 -3.58 -13.67
C ASP A 341 35.58 -4.97 -14.00
N GLY A 342 36.55 -5.08 -14.91
CA GLY A 342 37.13 -6.36 -15.31
C GLY A 342 36.14 -7.35 -15.96
N ALA A 343 34.99 -6.87 -16.42
CA ALA A 343 33.98 -7.73 -17.00
C ALA A 343 34.30 -8.09 -18.44
N LYS A 344 34.50 -9.39 -18.68
CA LYS A 344 34.78 -9.96 -20.04
C LYS A 344 33.51 -10.02 -20.94
N THR A 345 32.39 -9.50 -20.49
CA THR A 345 31.11 -9.55 -21.20
C THR A 345 30.57 -8.17 -21.51
N TRP A 346 29.72 -8.06 -22.55
CA TRP A 346 28.98 -6.84 -22.84
C TRP A 346 28.04 -6.49 -21.69
N ALA A 347 27.81 -5.19 -21.51
CA ALA A 347 26.86 -4.67 -20.50
C ALA A 347 25.89 -3.69 -21.15
N ILE A 348 24.79 -3.40 -20.45
CA ILE A 348 23.94 -2.26 -20.75
C ILE A 348 23.90 -1.31 -19.56
N GLN A 349 23.89 -0.01 -19.82
CA GLN A 349 23.68 1.02 -18.80
C GLN A 349 22.29 1.62 -18.97
N VAL A 350 21.51 1.63 -17.90
CA VAL A 350 20.11 2.08 -17.91
C VAL A 350 19.89 3.34 -17.08
N GLY A 351 20.97 3.98 -16.63
CA GLY A 351 20.92 5.25 -15.92
C GLY A 351 22.23 5.57 -15.20
N ALA A 352 22.31 6.80 -14.69
CA ALA A 352 23.34 7.25 -13.77
C ALA A 352 22.68 8.12 -12.69
N PHE A 353 23.08 7.98 -11.41
CA PHE A 353 22.41 8.57 -10.26
C PHE A 353 23.42 8.99 -9.19
N HIS A 354 23.13 10.03 -8.41
CA HIS A 354 23.95 10.42 -7.27
C HIS A 354 23.86 9.49 -6.07
N SER A 355 22.90 8.52 -6.08
CA SER A 355 22.71 7.53 -5.03
C SER A 355 22.99 6.13 -5.57
N GLN A 356 23.93 5.41 -4.95
CA GLN A 356 24.23 4.00 -5.29
C GLN A 356 22.97 3.12 -5.14
N LYS A 357 22.19 3.36 -4.10
CA LYS A 357 20.95 2.63 -3.82
C LYS A 357 19.90 2.82 -4.92
N LEU A 358 19.77 4.06 -5.43
CA LEU A 358 18.86 4.34 -6.54
C LEU A 358 19.37 3.71 -7.83
N ALA A 359 20.68 3.78 -8.11
CA ALA A 359 21.28 3.14 -9.26
C ALA A 359 21.04 1.61 -9.24
N LEU A 360 21.21 0.98 -8.09
CA LEU A 360 20.98 -0.46 -7.90
C LEU A 360 19.50 -0.82 -8.10
N ARG A 361 18.59 -0.02 -7.55
CA ARG A 361 17.15 -0.21 -7.70
C ARG A 361 16.72 -0.15 -9.16
N VAL A 362 17.13 0.90 -9.89
CA VAL A 362 16.78 1.06 -11.31
C VAL A 362 17.34 -0.07 -12.17
N ALA A 363 18.55 -0.54 -11.89
CA ALA A 363 19.13 -1.67 -12.62
C ALA A 363 18.38 -2.97 -12.35
N ASN A 364 17.98 -3.25 -11.10
CA ASN A 364 17.17 -4.42 -10.74
C ASN A 364 15.76 -4.37 -11.35
N GLU A 365 15.13 -3.21 -11.36
CA GLU A 365 13.83 -2.99 -12.02
C GLU A 365 13.94 -3.23 -13.53
N ALA A 366 15.03 -2.80 -14.16
CA ALA A 366 15.28 -3.06 -15.56
C ALA A 366 15.48 -4.55 -15.84
N VAL A 367 16.24 -5.28 -15.02
CA VAL A 367 16.39 -6.76 -15.10
C VAL A 367 15.02 -7.43 -15.05
N ALA A 368 14.21 -7.09 -14.08
CA ALA A 368 12.86 -7.68 -13.90
C ALA A 368 11.94 -7.35 -15.09
N SER A 369 11.91 -6.08 -15.52
CA SER A 369 10.99 -5.62 -16.56
C SER A 369 11.36 -6.12 -17.95
N LEU A 370 12.65 -6.25 -18.23
CA LEU A 370 13.17 -6.78 -19.47
C LEU A 370 13.23 -8.30 -19.48
N ARG A 371 12.92 -8.96 -18.34
CA ARG A 371 13.01 -10.42 -18.15
C ARG A 371 14.41 -10.95 -18.49
N LEU A 372 15.43 -10.26 -18.02
CA LEU A 372 16.83 -10.65 -18.20
C LEU A 372 17.17 -11.71 -17.13
N ARG A 373 17.21 -12.97 -17.53
CA ARG A 373 17.66 -14.07 -16.65
C ARG A 373 19.19 -14.14 -16.70
N ASP A 374 19.81 -14.55 -15.61
CA ASP A 374 21.25 -14.80 -15.48
C ASP A 374 22.15 -13.58 -15.76
N LYS A 375 21.63 -12.37 -15.59
CA LYS A 375 22.37 -11.11 -15.72
C LYS A 375 22.68 -10.53 -14.32
N SER A 376 23.90 -10.03 -14.14
CA SER A 376 24.35 -9.42 -12.90
C SER A 376 24.18 -7.91 -12.94
N VAL A 377 23.89 -7.30 -11.78
CA VAL A 377 23.76 -5.85 -11.63
C VAL A 377 24.94 -5.31 -10.85
N LYS A 378 25.57 -4.25 -11.35
CA LYS A 378 26.58 -3.47 -10.62
C LYS A 378 26.29 -1.98 -10.77
N THR A 379 26.75 -1.20 -9.81
CA THR A 379 26.59 0.25 -9.78
C THR A 379 27.94 0.94 -9.62
N PRO A 380 28.83 0.84 -10.62
CA PRO A 380 30.15 1.46 -10.54
C PRO A 380 30.01 2.98 -10.37
N GLN A 381 30.86 3.53 -9.50
CA GLN A 381 30.94 4.96 -9.27
C GLN A 381 31.88 5.63 -10.28
N ALA A 382 31.47 6.78 -10.79
CA ALA A 382 32.29 7.64 -11.64
C ALA A 382 32.06 9.10 -11.23
N GLY A 383 33.03 9.69 -10.54
CA GLY A 383 32.86 10.98 -9.87
C GLY A 383 31.73 10.91 -8.80
N GLU A 384 30.78 11.81 -8.89
CA GLU A 384 29.62 11.84 -7.99
C GLU A 384 28.47 10.91 -8.42
N TRP A 385 28.63 10.16 -9.54
CA TRP A 385 27.58 9.37 -10.16
C TRP A 385 27.79 7.87 -9.99
N TYR A 386 26.72 7.15 -9.64
CA TYR A 386 26.60 5.69 -9.65
C TYR A 386 25.89 5.26 -10.92
N ARG A 387 26.53 4.47 -11.77
CA ARG A 387 26.01 4.02 -13.06
C ARG A 387 25.22 2.71 -12.89
N SER A 388 23.95 2.68 -13.30
CA SER A 388 23.11 1.48 -13.28
C SER A 388 23.48 0.56 -14.44
N ARG A 389 24.33 -0.44 -14.21
CA ARG A 389 24.82 -1.37 -15.24
C ARG A 389 24.33 -2.79 -15.01
N ILE A 390 23.97 -3.45 -16.12
CA ILE A 390 23.56 -4.84 -16.16
C ILE A 390 24.54 -5.58 -17.08
N PHE A 391 25.23 -6.58 -16.54
CA PHE A 391 26.31 -7.32 -17.17
C PHE A 391 25.88 -8.73 -17.55
N GLY A 392 26.69 -9.41 -18.38
CA GLY A 392 26.50 -10.81 -18.74
C GLY A 392 25.89 -11.02 -20.13
N PHE A 393 25.98 -10.02 -21.02
CA PHE A 393 25.61 -10.19 -22.43
C PHE A 393 26.79 -10.77 -23.21
N GLU A 394 26.52 -11.83 -23.98
CA GLU A 394 27.55 -12.56 -24.70
C GLU A 394 28.06 -11.80 -25.94
N SER A 395 27.23 -10.91 -26.51
CA SER A 395 27.54 -10.17 -27.71
C SER A 395 26.98 -8.74 -27.69
N LYS A 396 27.59 -7.85 -28.52
CA LYS A 396 27.01 -6.52 -28.79
C LYS A 396 25.54 -6.61 -29.23
N LYS A 397 25.24 -7.55 -30.14
CA LYS A 397 23.88 -7.74 -30.65
C LYS A 397 22.86 -8.07 -29.56
N GLU A 398 23.24 -8.90 -28.59
CA GLU A 398 22.37 -9.23 -27.44
C GLU A 398 22.15 -7.97 -26.56
N ALA A 399 23.20 -7.23 -26.23
CA ALA A 399 23.10 -5.99 -25.47
C ALA A 399 22.27 -4.93 -26.21
N ASP A 400 22.47 -4.75 -27.51
CA ASP A 400 21.70 -3.80 -28.33
C ASP A 400 20.20 -4.19 -28.40
N ASN A 401 19.87 -5.48 -28.48
CA ASN A 401 18.49 -5.98 -28.45
C ASN A 401 17.84 -5.72 -27.08
N ALA A 402 18.58 -5.92 -25.99
CA ALA A 402 18.10 -5.58 -24.64
C ALA A 402 17.86 -4.07 -24.53
N CYS A 403 18.76 -3.23 -25.06
CA CYS A 403 18.59 -1.79 -25.11
C CYS A 403 17.40 -1.35 -25.98
N LYS A 404 17.19 -1.98 -27.13
CA LYS A 404 16.00 -1.73 -27.97
C LYS A 404 14.71 -2.01 -27.19
N LYS A 405 14.67 -3.12 -26.46
CA LYS A 405 13.54 -3.49 -25.59
C LYS A 405 13.39 -2.52 -24.41
N ALA A 406 14.48 -2.06 -23.79
CA ALA A 406 14.44 -1.04 -22.75
C ALA A 406 13.83 0.27 -23.27
N ARG A 407 14.31 0.75 -24.43
CA ARG A 407 13.79 1.99 -25.04
C ARG A 407 12.32 1.88 -25.45
N SER A 408 11.84 0.72 -25.93
CA SER A 408 10.40 0.51 -26.18
C SER A 408 9.54 0.58 -24.91
N GLN A 409 10.15 0.40 -23.75
CA GLN A 409 9.55 0.57 -22.44
C GLN A 409 9.85 1.95 -21.81
N LYS A 410 10.33 2.90 -22.60
CA LYS A 410 10.70 4.27 -22.21
C LYS A 410 11.84 4.34 -21.17
N MET A 411 12.69 3.33 -21.09
CA MET A 411 13.93 3.38 -20.32
C MET A 411 15.06 3.85 -21.21
N GLN A 412 15.96 4.67 -20.67
CA GLN A 412 17.23 4.92 -21.34
C GLN A 412 18.06 3.65 -21.35
N CYS A 413 18.82 3.47 -22.41
CA CYS A 413 19.76 2.37 -22.48
C CYS A 413 20.85 2.61 -23.52
N MET A 414 22.08 2.28 -23.14
CA MET A 414 23.22 2.17 -24.06
C MET A 414 23.97 0.85 -23.79
N SER A 415 24.46 0.24 -24.84
CA SER A 415 25.34 -0.93 -24.74
C SER A 415 26.77 -0.48 -24.47
N ILE A 416 27.47 -1.24 -23.62
CA ILE A 416 28.83 -0.96 -23.19
C ILE A 416 29.69 -2.16 -23.53
N ALA A 417 30.80 -1.90 -24.24
CA ALA A 417 31.76 -2.92 -24.62
C ALA A 417 32.47 -3.53 -23.39
N PRO A 418 32.89 -4.79 -23.46
CA PRO A 418 33.84 -5.36 -22.51
C PRO A 418 35.12 -4.54 -22.51
N ILE A 419 35.78 -4.47 -21.38
CA ILE A 419 37.11 -3.87 -21.31
C ILE A 419 38.12 -4.94 -21.66
N SER A 420 38.95 -4.62 -22.65
CA SER A 420 40.04 -5.44 -23.09
C SER A 420 41.15 -5.55 -22.03
#